data_21503114b6429e9519c6bbc83aefce4d
#
_entry.id   21503114b6429e9519c6bbc83aefce4d
#
_cell.length_a   1.000
_cell.length_b   1.000
_cell.length_c   1.000
_cell.angle_alpha   90.00
_cell.angle_beta   90.00
_cell.angle_gamma   90.00
#
_symmetry.space_group_name_H-M   'P 1'
#
loop_
_entity.id
_entity.type
_entity.pdbx_description
1 polymer ?
#
loop_
_entity_poly.entity_id
_entity_poly.type
_entity_poly.pdbx_seq_one_letter_code
_entity_poly.pdbx_strand_id
1 'polypeptide(L)'
;MLDDPTDVGAGSRVKLNLAGANIRRTSLSKANLTGANLSGANCSYVNFRGANFKNAILKGTILIGADLTDATNLTREQLADSVIDETTILPAYLKNAA
;
A
#
# COMPACT_ATOMS: atom_id res chain seq x y z
N MET A 1 -7.44 28.56 0.55
CA MET A 1 -7.20 28.19 0.45
C MET A 1 -6.99 27.51 0.32
N LEU A 2 -7.09 27.25 0.06
CA LEU A 2 -6.94 26.61 -0.07
C LEU A 2 -6.76 25.63 0.04
N ASP A 3 -6.23 25.43 -0.07
CA ASP A 3 -6.02 24.17 0.04
C ASP A 3 -6.40 23.55 1.27
N ASP A 4 -7.58 23.35 1.44
CA ASP A 4 -8.18 22.60 2.47
C ASP A 4 -7.63 21.21 2.43
N PRO A 5 -7.07 20.68 3.49
CA PRO A 5 -6.57 19.31 3.48
C PRO A 5 -7.63 18.30 3.14
N THR A 6 -8.88 18.57 3.42
CA THR A 6 -9.94 17.65 3.06
C THR A 6 -10.19 17.61 1.57
N ASP A 7 -9.69 18.57 0.85
CA ASP A 7 -9.86 18.59 -0.57
C ASP A 7 -8.97 17.61 -1.27
N VAL A 8 -8.03 17.04 -0.59
CA VAL A 8 -7.12 16.09 -1.19
C VAL A 8 -7.85 14.96 -1.83
N GLY A 9 -8.91 14.51 -1.21
CA GLY A 9 -9.65 13.40 -1.76
C GLY A 9 -10.31 13.71 -3.07
N ALA A 10 -10.59 14.96 -3.32
CA ALA A 10 -11.31 15.32 -4.52
C ALA A 10 -10.34 15.57 -5.63
N GLY A 11 -9.87 14.56 -6.27
CA GLY A 11 -8.97 14.72 -7.37
C GLY A 11 -7.55 14.41 -6.99
N SER A 12 -7.28 14.33 -5.72
CA SER A 12 -6.00 13.82 -5.30
C SER A 12 -4.84 14.43 -6.00
N ARG A 13 -4.81 15.73 -6.03
CA ARG A 13 -3.67 16.38 -6.63
C ARG A 13 -2.40 16.13 -5.85
N VAL A 14 -2.54 15.82 -4.55
CA VAL A 14 -1.40 15.53 -3.70
C VAL A 14 -1.36 14.04 -3.49
N LYS A 15 -0.31 13.40 -3.96
CA LYS A 15 -0.12 11.98 -3.78
C LYS A 15 0.86 11.75 -2.67
N LEU A 16 0.60 10.71 -1.89
CA LEU A 16 1.44 10.38 -0.76
C LEU A 16 2.79 9.88 -1.25
N ASN A 17 3.84 10.48 -0.76
CA ASN A 17 5.19 10.06 -1.11
C ASN A 17 5.88 9.49 0.11
N LEU A 18 5.98 8.17 0.16
CA LEU A 18 6.64 7.45 1.23
C LEU A 18 7.84 6.67 0.73
N ALA A 19 8.40 7.09 -0.41
CA ALA A 19 9.54 6.38 -0.98
C ALA A 19 10.68 6.32 0.03
N GLY A 20 11.20 5.12 0.26
CA GLY A 20 12.31 4.90 1.19
C GLY A 20 11.97 5.08 2.66
N ALA A 21 10.73 5.37 2.99
CA ALA A 21 10.36 5.60 4.39
C ALA A 21 10.38 4.30 5.18
N ASN A 22 10.66 4.40 6.47
CA ASN A 22 10.55 3.26 7.37
C ASN A 22 9.28 3.44 8.17
N ILE A 23 8.22 2.72 7.78
CA ILE A 23 6.94 2.79 8.46
C ILE A 23 6.53 1.43 9.03
N ARG A 24 7.51 0.58 9.30
CA ARG A 24 7.22 -0.76 9.81
C ARG A 24 6.38 -0.66 11.08
N ARG A 25 5.50 -1.64 11.23
CA ARG A 25 4.65 -1.83 12.42
C ARG A 25 3.67 -0.69 12.66
N THR A 26 3.37 0.11 11.64
CA THR A 26 2.35 1.14 11.77
C THR A 26 1.03 0.64 11.19
N SER A 27 -0.01 1.44 11.31
CA SER A 27 -1.31 1.10 10.75
C SER A 27 -1.71 2.07 9.65
N LEU A 28 -1.97 1.50 8.48
CA LEU A 28 -2.58 2.22 7.37
C LEU A 28 -3.89 1.54 6.99
N SER A 29 -4.58 1.02 7.99
CA SER A 29 -5.85 0.35 7.79
C SER A 29 -6.84 1.29 7.11
N LYS A 30 -7.42 0.81 6.02
CA LYS A 30 -8.41 1.56 5.23
C LYS A 30 -7.86 2.84 4.59
N ALA A 31 -6.55 3.00 4.54
CA ALA A 31 -5.95 4.18 3.95
C ALA A 31 -6.20 4.23 2.45
N ASN A 32 -6.36 5.44 1.95
CA ASN A 32 -6.43 5.64 0.51
C ASN A 32 -5.02 5.88 0.00
N LEU A 33 -4.43 4.85 -0.58
CA LEU A 33 -3.07 4.90 -1.10
C LEU A 33 -3.05 5.02 -2.62
N THR A 34 -4.15 5.51 -3.20
CA THR A 34 -4.23 5.70 -4.64
C THR A 34 -3.07 6.57 -5.12
N GLY A 35 -2.27 6.03 -6.02
CA GLY A 35 -1.15 6.76 -6.59
C GLY A 35 0.02 6.99 -5.64
N ALA A 36 -0.02 6.42 -4.44
CA ALA A 36 1.06 6.63 -3.47
C ALA A 36 2.36 6.03 -3.97
N ASN A 37 3.46 6.68 -3.65
CA ASN A 37 4.78 6.16 -3.97
C ASN A 37 5.36 5.52 -2.71
N LEU A 38 5.42 4.19 -2.72
CA LEU A 38 5.98 3.43 -1.61
C LEU A 38 7.28 2.73 -2.01
N SER A 39 7.88 3.17 -3.11
CA SER A 39 9.07 2.47 -3.61
C SER A 39 10.18 2.47 -2.56
N GLY A 40 10.73 1.31 -2.32
CA GLY A 40 11.81 1.13 -1.35
C GLY A 40 11.42 1.32 0.10
N ALA A 41 10.14 1.56 0.39
CA ALA A 41 9.72 1.77 1.77
C ALA A 41 9.76 0.46 2.55
N ASN A 42 10.10 0.55 3.83
CA ASN A 42 10.04 -0.61 4.70
C ASN A 42 8.67 -0.62 5.37
N CYS A 43 7.81 -1.50 4.87
CA CYS A 43 6.44 -1.65 5.36
C CYS A 43 6.26 -2.98 6.08
N SER A 44 7.33 -3.51 6.67
CA SER A 44 7.26 -4.77 7.39
C SER A 44 6.24 -4.66 8.53
N TYR A 45 5.37 -5.64 8.61
CA TYR A 45 4.38 -5.74 9.69
C TYR A 45 3.41 -4.55 9.75
N VAL A 46 3.25 -3.84 8.64
CA VAL A 46 2.26 -2.75 8.57
C VAL A 46 0.87 -3.36 8.41
N ASN A 47 -0.09 -2.75 9.06
CA ASN A 47 -1.49 -3.13 8.89
C ASN A 47 -2.07 -2.31 7.73
N PHE A 48 -2.27 -2.99 6.59
CA PHE A 48 -2.88 -2.39 5.41
C PHE A 48 -4.29 -2.92 5.16
N ARG A 49 -4.95 -3.45 6.18
CA ARG A 49 -6.28 -4.05 5.99
C ARG A 49 -7.22 -3.02 5.39
N GLY A 50 -7.87 -3.39 4.29
CA GLY A 50 -8.83 -2.52 3.63
C GLY A 50 -8.24 -1.32 2.91
N ALA A 51 -6.93 -1.21 2.81
CA ALA A 51 -6.31 -0.08 2.11
C ALA A 51 -6.53 -0.18 0.60
N ASN A 52 -6.60 0.97 -0.05
CA ASN A 52 -6.78 1.05 -1.49
C ASN A 52 -5.43 1.35 -2.15
N PHE A 53 -4.94 0.40 -2.95
CA PHE A 53 -3.62 0.49 -3.59
C PHE A 53 -3.70 0.87 -5.07
N LYS A 54 -4.80 1.45 -5.52
CA LYS A 54 -4.92 1.75 -6.94
C LYS A 54 -3.76 2.60 -7.42
N ASN A 55 -3.04 2.10 -8.41
CA ASN A 55 -1.90 2.81 -9.01
C ASN A 55 -0.77 3.15 -8.03
N ALA A 56 -0.74 2.53 -6.86
CA ALA A 56 0.37 2.73 -5.94
C ALA A 56 1.63 2.08 -6.48
N ILE A 57 2.77 2.69 -6.22
CA ILE A 57 4.06 2.17 -6.67
C ILE A 57 4.67 1.37 -5.53
N LEU A 58 4.87 0.07 -5.77
CA LEU A 58 5.40 -0.84 -4.75
C LEU A 58 6.77 -1.40 -5.13
N LYS A 59 7.50 -0.72 -5.99
CA LYS A 59 8.80 -1.22 -6.42
C LYS A 59 9.77 -1.25 -5.25
N GLY A 60 10.25 -2.44 -4.91
CA GLY A 60 11.17 -2.61 -3.80
C GLY A 60 10.55 -2.39 -2.43
N THR A 61 9.24 -2.23 -2.37
CA THR A 61 8.55 -2.06 -1.08
C THR A 61 8.62 -3.36 -0.29
N ILE A 62 9.04 -3.27 0.96
CA ILE A 62 9.15 -4.45 1.82
C ILE A 62 7.82 -4.66 2.53
N LEU A 63 7.16 -5.78 2.23
CA LEU A 63 5.85 -6.11 2.79
C LEU A 63 5.89 -7.37 3.64
N ILE A 64 7.05 -7.74 4.15
CA ILE A 64 7.19 -8.93 4.99
C ILE A 64 6.34 -8.75 6.23
N GLY A 65 5.47 -9.71 6.51
CA GLY A 65 4.60 -9.66 7.67
C GLY A 65 3.46 -8.66 7.57
N ALA A 66 3.33 -7.94 6.45
CA ALA A 66 2.25 -6.96 6.30
C ALA A 66 0.92 -7.67 6.12
N ASP A 67 -0.14 -7.05 6.62
CA ASP A 67 -1.48 -7.60 6.53
C ASP A 67 -2.26 -6.83 5.46
N LEU A 68 -2.49 -7.49 4.32
CA LEU A 68 -3.19 -6.90 3.19
C LEU A 68 -4.61 -7.43 3.06
N THR A 69 -5.16 -7.94 4.14
CA THR A 69 -6.54 -8.46 4.15
C THR A 69 -7.48 -7.37 3.65
N ASP A 70 -8.35 -7.71 2.70
CA ASP A 70 -9.34 -6.79 2.15
C ASP A 70 -8.75 -5.56 1.47
N ALA A 71 -7.46 -5.53 1.19
CA ALA A 71 -6.90 -4.45 0.39
C ALA A 71 -7.52 -4.49 -1.01
N THR A 72 -7.77 -3.31 -1.57
CA THR A 72 -8.43 -3.21 -2.86
C THR A 72 -7.47 -2.68 -3.92
N ASN A 73 -7.77 -3.02 -5.15
CA ASN A 73 -7.03 -2.55 -6.33
C ASN A 73 -5.55 -2.90 -6.32
N LEU A 74 -5.18 -3.90 -5.54
CA LEU A 74 -3.82 -4.43 -5.52
C LEU A 74 -3.71 -5.48 -6.60
N THR A 75 -2.65 -5.42 -7.40
CA THR A 75 -2.46 -6.32 -8.53
C THR A 75 -1.28 -7.24 -8.29
N ARG A 76 -1.22 -8.32 -9.08
CA ARG A 76 -0.08 -9.23 -9.01
C ARG A 76 1.19 -8.53 -9.46
N GLU A 77 1.08 -7.61 -10.41
CA GLU A 77 2.22 -6.86 -10.89
C GLU A 77 2.82 -6.01 -9.77
N GLN A 78 1.97 -5.35 -8.99
CA GLN A 78 2.46 -4.58 -7.85
C GLN A 78 3.16 -5.49 -6.86
N LEU A 79 2.60 -6.65 -6.57
CA LEU A 79 3.22 -7.58 -5.64
C LEU A 79 4.53 -8.14 -6.18
N ALA A 80 4.61 -8.37 -7.48
CA ALA A 80 5.84 -8.86 -8.09
C ALA A 80 6.98 -7.87 -7.94
N ASP A 81 6.66 -6.58 -7.89
CA ASP A 81 7.67 -5.54 -7.71
C ASP A 81 8.11 -5.41 -6.25
N SER A 82 7.34 -5.94 -5.32
CA SER A 82 7.59 -5.77 -3.88
C SER A 82 8.32 -6.98 -3.31
N VAL A 83 8.70 -6.89 -2.03
CA VAL A 83 9.33 -7.98 -1.31
C VAL A 83 8.31 -8.57 -0.36
N ILE A 84 7.86 -9.79 -0.63
CA ILE A 84 6.90 -10.49 0.22
C ILE A 84 7.47 -11.86 0.58
N ASP A 85 6.89 -12.49 1.60
CA ASP A 85 7.23 -13.87 1.93
C ASP A 85 5.98 -14.56 2.47
N GLU A 86 6.15 -15.74 3.05
CA GLU A 86 5.01 -16.51 3.52
C GLU A 86 4.27 -15.85 4.69
N THR A 87 4.87 -14.86 5.34
CA THR A 87 4.20 -14.15 6.44
C THR A 87 3.36 -12.98 5.96
N THR A 88 3.48 -12.59 4.70
CA THR A 88 2.65 -11.54 4.13
C THR A 88 1.24 -12.08 3.93
N ILE A 89 0.24 -11.39 4.45
CA ILE A 89 -1.15 -11.82 4.30
C ILE A 89 -1.76 -11.09 3.13
N LEU A 90 -2.11 -11.86 2.09
CA LEU A 90 -2.66 -11.30 0.86
C LEU A 90 -4.17 -11.20 0.92
N PRO A 91 -4.78 -10.28 0.14
CA PRO A 91 -6.24 -10.29 0.05
C PRO A 91 -6.71 -11.57 -0.63
N ALA A 92 -7.94 -11.97 -0.35
CA ALA A 92 -8.45 -13.26 -0.79
C ALA A 92 -8.36 -13.42 -2.31
N TYR A 93 -8.63 -12.35 -3.06
CA TYR A 93 -8.66 -12.48 -4.51
C TYR A 93 -7.27 -12.68 -5.13
N LEU A 94 -6.20 -12.49 -4.35
CA LEU A 94 -4.84 -12.75 -4.81
C LEU A 94 -4.26 -14.05 -4.27
N LYS A 95 -4.95 -14.70 -3.34
CA LYS A 95 -4.44 -15.95 -2.77
C LYS A 95 -4.52 -17.11 -3.74
N ASN A 96 -5.47 -17.06 -4.65
CA ASN A 96 -5.64 -18.13 -5.58
C ASN A 96 -4.82 -17.93 -6.79
N ALA A 97 -3.57 -17.84 -6.61
CA ALA A 97 -2.71 -17.54 -7.71
C ALA A 97 -2.47 -18.71 -8.61
N ALA A 98 -2.97 -19.81 -8.33
CA ALA A 98 -2.69 -21.01 -9.09
C ALA A 98 -3.01 -20.89 -10.55
#